data_632e72c46b0f02fcc15ef56bf22858fe
#
_entry.id   632e72c46b0f02fcc15ef56bf22858fe
#
_cell.length_a   1.000
_cell.length_b   1.000
_cell.length_c   1.000
_cell.angle_alpha   90.00
_cell.angle_beta   90.00
_cell.angle_gamma   90.00
#
_symmetry.space_group_name_H-M   'P 1'
#
loop_
_entity.id
_entity.type
_entity.pdbx_description
1 polymer ?
#
loop_
_entity_poly.entity_id
_entity_poly.type
_entity_poly.pdbx_seq_one_letter_code
_entity_poly.pdbx_strand_id
1 'polypeptide(L)'
;PRVRRQRQMCIRDSNHYAGLSKLSVDQSTDAPLMSSAEIWFLRAEAALRGWIPEDEEECYQNGIKASLHQRGIYQMDDYLNSERTAADFIDTQDPENNIPARCLVSPKWNPADDKEIKLEKIITQKWIALFPEGCEAWAEQRRTGYPRLFPVRFNHSRNGCIDTETMVRRLNFPGTLQTEDREQYLALVEALGGPDHGGTRLWWDTGNNSLD
;
A
#
# COMPACT_ATOMS: atom_id res chain seq x y z
N PRO A 1 27.28 -14.32 -22.53
CA PRO A 1 26.51 -15.35 -21.83
C PRO A 1 25.55 -14.80 -20.78
N ARG A 2 25.92 -13.78 -19.94
CA ARG A 2 25.04 -13.19 -18.93
C ARG A 2 23.81 -12.52 -19.53
N VAL A 3 23.95 -11.80 -20.63
CA VAL A 3 22.84 -11.12 -21.33
C VAL A 3 21.83 -12.13 -21.91
N ARG A 4 22.30 -13.29 -22.37
CA ARG A 4 21.42 -14.34 -22.90
C ARG A 4 20.61 -15.04 -21.83
N ARG A 5 21.15 -15.28 -20.63
CA ARG A 5 20.41 -15.83 -19.48
C ARG A 5 19.35 -14.85 -18.97
N GLN A 6 19.68 -13.58 -18.90
CA GLN A 6 18.74 -12.54 -18.48
C GLN A 6 17.56 -12.38 -19.46
N ARG A 7 17.83 -12.44 -20.78
CA ARG A 7 16.76 -12.42 -21.79
C ARG A 7 15.88 -13.68 -21.73
N GLN A 8 16.44 -14.86 -21.47
CA GLN A 8 15.67 -16.09 -21.33
C GLN A 8 14.81 -16.09 -20.06
N MET A 9 15.30 -15.53 -18.97
CA MET A 9 14.53 -15.37 -17.73
C MET A 9 13.34 -14.44 -17.94
N CYS A 10 13.55 -13.25 -18.53
CA CYS A 10 12.47 -12.31 -18.83
C CYS A 10 11.40 -12.88 -19.79
N ILE A 11 11.80 -13.68 -20.79
CA ILE A 11 10.87 -14.32 -21.72
C ILE A 11 10.08 -15.44 -21.04
N ARG A 12 10.69 -16.17 -20.13
CA ARG A 12 10.06 -17.30 -19.42
C ARG A 12 9.03 -16.78 -18.40
N ASP A 13 9.36 -15.75 -17.66
CA ASP A 13 8.47 -15.17 -16.64
C ASP A 13 7.32 -14.40 -17.28
N SER A 14 7.55 -13.72 -18.43
CA SER A 14 6.48 -12.99 -19.12
C SER A 14 5.39 -13.88 -19.71
N ASN A 15 5.69 -15.13 -20.04
CA ASN A 15 4.69 -16.06 -20.56
C ASN A 15 3.79 -16.63 -19.47
N HIS A 16 4.25 -16.78 -18.23
CA HIS A 16 3.46 -17.28 -17.12
C HIS A 16 2.33 -16.32 -16.75
N TYR A 17 2.57 -15.02 -16.86
CA TYR A 17 1.63 -13.98 -16.42
C TYR A 17 1.16 -13.08 -17.57
N ALA A 18 1.23 -13.57 -18.81
CA ALA A 18 0.82 -12.81 -19.99
C ALA A 18 -0.66 -12.37 -19.99
N GLY A 19 -1.50 -13.07 -19.21
CA GLY A 19 -2.91 -12.74 -19.02
C GLY A 19 -3.21 -11.73 -17.92
N LEU A 20 -2.21 -11.29 -17.16
CA LEU A 20 -2.40 -10.29 -16.12
C LEU A 20 -2.58 -8.88 -16.69
N SER A 21 -3.15 -8.00 -15.90
CA SER A 21 -3.33 -6.59 -16.24
C SER A 21 -1.99 -5.92 -16.54
N LYS A 22 -1.96 -5.09 -17.57
CA LYS A 22 -0.78 -4.29 -17.92
C LYS A 22 -0.94 -2.87 -17.43
N LEU A 23 0.17 -2.27 -16.96
CA LEU A 23 0.20 -0.85 -16.63
C LEU A 23 0.06 -0.01 -17.91
N SER A 24 -0.83 0.98 -17.89
CA SER A 24 -0.95 1.98 -18.94
C SER A 24 -0.18 3.24 -18.55
N VAL A 25 1.14 3.07 -18.39
CA VAL A 25 2.08 4.14 -18.03
C VAL A 25 3.24 4.09 -19.00
N ASP A 26 3.60 5.22 -19.60
CA ASP A 26 4.73 5.37 -20.50
C ASP A 26 5.61 6.56 -20.08
N GLN A 27 6.65 6.84 -20.86
CA GLN A 27 7.61 7.92 -20.58
C GLN A 27 7.00 9.33 -20.66
N SER A 28 5.83 9.47 -21.29
CA SER A 28 5.12 10.75 -21.44
C SER A 28 4.00 10.92 -20.40
N THR A 29 3.76 9.90 -19.57
CA THR A 29 2.74 9.96 -18.52
C THR A 29 3.17 10.93 -17.44
N ASP A 30 2.34 11.91 -17.13
CA ASP A 30 2.60 12.87 -16.06
C ASP A 30 2.70 12.18 -14.71
N ALA A 31 3.70 12.57 -13.91
CA ALA A 31 3.85 12.11 -12.54
C ALA A 31 2.92 12.93 -11.62
N PRO A 32 1.89 12.34 -11.02
CA PRO A 32 1.06 13.04 -10.06
C PRO A 32 1.87 13.32 -8.79
N LEU A 33 1.77 14.54 -8.25
CA LEU A 33 2.39 14.88 -6.97
C LEU A 33 1.39 14.77 -5.82
N MET A 34 0.15 15.13 -6.05
CA MET A 34 -0.94 15.05 -5.10
C MET A 34 -2.28 15.12 -5.85
N SER A 35 -3.23 14.30 -5.46
CA SER A 35 -4.57 14.28 -6.06
C SER A 35 -5.63 14.92 -5.17
N SER A 36 -6.70 15.45 -5.76
CA SER A 36 -7.86 15.91 -4.99
C SER A 36 -8.53 14.78 -4.21
N ALA A 37 -8.47 13.55 -4.72
CA ALA A 37 -8.96 12.37 -4.02
C ALA A 37 -8.24 12.14 -2.69
N GLU A 38 -6.92 12.29 -2.69
CA GLU A 38 -6.11 12.17 -1.47
C GLU A 38 -6.54 13.17 -0.41
N ILE A 39 -6.74 14.43 -0.78
CA ILE A 39 -7.21 15.48 0.15
C ILE A 39 -8.56 15.11 0.75
N TRP A 40 -9.50 14.60 -0.05
CA TRP A 40 -10.80 14.17 0.47
C TRP A 40 -10.70 13.01 1.46
N PHE A 41 -9.82 12.03 1.23
CA PHE A 41 -9.59 10.95 2.17
C PHE A 41 -8.88 11.39 3.44
N LEU A 42 -7.95 12.34 3.38
CA LEU A 42 -7.37 12.98 4.57
C LEU A 42 -8.43 13.70 5.41
N ARG A 43 -9.37 14.42 4.75
CA ARG A 43 -10.50 15.06 5.42
C ARG A 43 -11.44 14.01 6.04
N ALA A 44 -11.74 12.93 5.32
CA ALA A 44 -12.57 11.84 5.87
C ALA A 44 -11.95 11.22 7.13
N GLU A 45 -10.65 10.97 7.14
CA GLU A 45 -9.94 10.50 8.34
C GLU A 45 -9.97 11.55 9.46
N ALA A 46 -9.72 12.82 9.14
CA ALA A 46 -9.75 13.90 10.13
C ALA A 46 -11.16 14.07 10.75
N ALA A 47 -12.21 13.94 9.95
CA ALA A 47 -13.60 13.96 10.43
C ALA A 47 -13.89 12.75 11.33
N LEU A 48 -13.49 11.53 10.92
CA LEU A 48 -13.63 10.31 11.71
C LEU A 48 -12.94 10.40 13.08
N ARG A 49 -11.80 11.09 13.14
CA ARG A 49 -11.06 11.36 14.38
C ARG A 49 -11.64 12.52 15.21
N GLY A 50 -12.59 13.26 14.65
CA GLY A 50 -13.19 14.43 15.31
C GLY A 50 -12.29 15.67 15.31
N TRP A 51 -11.28 15.73 14.44
CA TRP A 51 -10.39 16.89 14.33
C TRP A 51 -11.01 18.05 13.55
N ILE A 52 -11.96 17.76 12.67
CA ILE A 52 -12.71 18.74 11.89
C ILE A 52 -14.21 18.45 11.97
N PRO A 53 -15.07 19.49 11.90
CA PRO A 53 -16.53 19.34 12.00
C PRO A 53 -17.15 19.05 10.63
N GLU A 54 -16.62 18.06 9.90
CA GLU A 54 -17.15 17.63 8.61
C GLU A 54 -17.82 16.26 8.72
N ASP A 55 -18.62 15.92 7.71
CA ASP A 55 -19.23 14.60 7.61
C ASP A 55 -18.23 13.62 6.98
N GLU A 56 -17.94 12.56 7.71
CA GLU A 56 -16.94 11.55 7.31
C GLU A 56 -17.38 10.77 6.08
N GLU A 57 -18.70 10.48 5.95
CA GLU A 57 -19.25 9.77 4.78
C GLU A 57 -19.20 10.64 3.53
N GLU A 58 -19.57 11.91 3.64
CA GLU A 58 -19.53 12.85 2.52
C GLU A 58 -18.10 13.01 2.01
N CYS A 59 -17.14 13.20 2.91
CA CYS A 59 -15.71 13.30 2.54
C CYS A 59 -15.21 12.01 1.87
N TYR A 60 -15.55 10.84 2.40
CA TYR A 60 -15.20 9.54 1.86
C TYR A 60 -15.75 9.35 0.43
N GLN A 61 -17.04 9.60 0.24
CA GLN A 61 -17.67 9.48 -1.07
C GLN A 61 -17.09 10.46 -2.09
N ASN A 62 -16.78 11.70 -1.68
CA ASN A 62 -16.13 12.69 -2.54
C ASN A 62 -14.72 12.26 -2.93
N GLY A 63 -13.99 11.59 -2.04
CA GLY A 63 -12.70 10.99 -2.36
C GLY A 63 -12.78 9.94 -3.46
N ILE A 64 -13.74 9.02 -3.36
CA ILE A 64 -13.99 8.00 -4.39
C ILE A 64 -14.37 8.67 -5.72
N LYS A 65 -15.31 9.62 -5.69
CA LYS A 65 -15.75 10.36 -6.88
C LYS A 65 -14.58 11.07 -7.56
N ALA A 66 -13.74 11.75 -6.80
CA ALA A 66 -12.57 12.45 -7.33
C ALA A 66 -11.57 11.48 -7.96
N SER A 67 -11.32 10.32 -7.33
CA SER A 67 -10.42 9.29 -7.86
C SER A 67 -10.94 8.69 -9.18
N LEU A 68 -12.23 8.39 -9.27
CA LEU A 68 -12.84 7.84 -10.47
C LEU A 68 -12.89 8.88 -11.60
N HIS A 69 -13.24 10.15 -11.29
CA HIS A 69 -13.21 11.26 -12.26
C HIS A 69 -11.83 11.46 -12.87
N GLN A 70 -10.76 11.40 -12.06
CA GLN A 70 -9.39 11.52 -12.56
C GLN A 70 -9.06 10.44 -13.60
N ARG A 71 -9.75 9.31 -13.56
CA ARG A 71 -9.60 8.19 -14.50
C ARG A 71 -10.66 8.17 -15.61
N GLY A 72 -11.46 9.24 -15.74
CA GLY A 72 -12.50 9.37 -16.76
C GLY A 72 -13.75 8.53 -16.49
N ILE A 73 -13.97 8.07 -15.28
CA ILE A 73 -15.13 7.27 -14.87
C ILE A 73 -16.13 8.19 -14.19
N TYR A 74 -17.33 8.30 -14.74
CA TYR A 74 -18.38 9.23 -14.27
C TYR A 74 -19.62 8.52 -13.72
N GLN A 75 -19.77 7.22 -13.96
CA GLN A 75 -20.84 6.39 -13.40
C GLN A 75 -20.30 5.65 -12.17
N MET A 76 -20.68 6.09 -10.98
CA MET A 76 -20.04 5.68 -9.73
C MET A 76 -21.00 5.02 -8.73
N ASP A 77 -22.31 5.13 -8.97
CA ASP A 77 -23.32 4.66 -8.01
C ASP A 77 -23.18 3.17 -7.72
N ASP A 78 -22.89 2.38 -8.75
CA ASP A 78 -22.67 0.94 -8.60
C ASP A 78 -21.46 0.65 -7.72
N TYR A 79 -20.39 1.45 -7.83
CA TYR A 79 -19.19 1.30 -7.01
C TYR A 79 -19.43 1.74 -5.57
N LEU A 80 -20.04 2.91 -5.38
CA LEU A 80 -20.34 3.46 -4.04
C LEU A 80 -21.29 2.56 -3.25
N ASN A 81 -22.18 1.83 -3.92
CA ASN A 81 -23.14 0.90 -3.32
C ASN A 81 -22.65 -0.55 -3.33
N SER A 82 -21.43 -0.81 -3.79
CA SER A 82 -20.91 -2.17 -3.91
C SER A 82 -20.58 -2.77 -2.54
N GLU A 83 -21.10 -3.94 -2.28
CA GLU A 83 -20.79 -4.76 -1.11
C GLU A 83 -19.67 -5.78 -1.40
N ARG A 84 -19.07 -5.72 -2.59
CA ARG A 84 -17.99 -6.63 -2.95
C ARG A 84 -16.72 -6.28 -2.18
N THR A 85 -16.09 -7.31 -1.61
CA THR A 85 -14.78 -7.23 -0.98
C THR A 85 -13.68 -7.64 -1.94
N ALA A 86 -12.42 -7.52 -1.55
CA ALA A 86 -11.31 -8.03 -2.32
C ALA A 86 -11.45 -9.55 -2.55
N ALA A 87 -11.09 -10.00 -3.75
CA ALA A 87 -11.08 -11.43 -4.09
C ALA A 87 -9.76 -12.09 -3.65
N ASP A 88 -9.81 -13.41 -3.44
CA ASP A 88 -8.61 -14.21 -3.23
C ASP A 88 -7.67 -14.09 -4.43
N PHE A 89 -6.39 -14.08 -4.17
CA PHE A 89 -5.39 -14.22 -5.22
C PHE A 89 -5.30 -15.70 -5.61
N ILE A 90 -5.68 -15.99 -6.84
CA ILE A 90 -5.60 -17.34 -7.43
C ILE A 90 -4.55 -17.33 -8.52
N ASP A 91 -3.45 -18.03 -8.27
CA ASP A 91 -2.41 -18.24 -9.27
C ASP A 91 -2.81 -19.41 -10.17
N THR A 92 -3.04 -19.14 -11.45
CA THR A 92 -3.45 -20.15 -12.43
C THR A 92 -2.30 -21.09 -12.84
N GLN A 93 -1.06 -20.74 -12.48
CA GLN A 93 0.13 -21.51 -12.84
C GLN A 93 0.62 -22.38 -11.69
N ASP A 94 0.53 -21.87 -10.47
CA ASP A 94 1.00 -22.56 -9.28
C ASP A 94 0.04 -22.35 -8.10
N PRO A 95 -0.82 -23.33 -7.81
CA PRO A 95 -1.78 -23.23 -6.70
C PRO A 95 -1.15 -23.00 -5.32
N GLU A 96 0.14 -23.29 -5.13
CA GLU A 96 0.84 -23.02 -3.88
C GLU A 96 0.97 -21.52 -3.61
N ASN A 97 0.87 -20.69 -4.65
CA ASN A 97 0.87 -19.24 -4.54
C ASN A 97 -0.50 -18.64 -4.16
N ASN A 98 -1.56 -19.45 -4.09
CA ASN A 98 -2.88 -18.95 -3.73
C ASN A 98 -2.89 -18.36 -2.33
N ILE A 99 -3.50 -17.17 -2.20
CA ILE A 99 -3.58 -16.44 -0.94
C ILE A 99 -5.01 -15.92 -0.77
N PRO A 100 -5.68 -16.22 0.36
CA PRO A 100 -7.00 -15.67 0.64
C PRO A 100 -6.95 -14.16 0.82
N ALA A 101 -8.03 -13.48 0.42
CA ALA A 101 -8.17 -12.04 0.62
C ALA A 101 -8.13 -11.69 2.11
N ARG A 102 -7.46 -10.58 2.44
CA ARG A 102 -7.34 -10.07 3.81
C ARG A 102 -8.08 -8.77 4.01
N CYS A 103 -8.19 -7.96 2.97
CA CYS A 103 -9.00 -6.74 2.97
C CYS A 103 -10.46 -7.13 2.73
N LEU A 104 -11.27 -7.16 3.79
CA LEU A 104 -12.65 -7.64 3.75
C LEU A 104 -13.66 -6.47 3.80
N VAL A 105 -13.21 -5.23 3.69
CA VAL A 105 -14.10 -4.07 3.61
C VAL A 105 -14.56 -3.85 2.16
N SER A 106 -15.82 -3.45 2.03
CA SER A 106 -16.41 -3.06 0.74
C SER A 106 -16.39 -1.55 0.57
N PRO A 107 -16.53 -1.02 -0.68
CA PRO A 107 -16.61 0.41 -0.92
C PRO A 107 -17.83 1.08 -0.29
N LYS A 108 -18.94 0.34 -0.11
CA LYS A 108 -20.17 0.87 0.48
C LYS A 108 -19.95 1.37 1.90
N TRP A 109 -20.29 2.61 2.14
CA TRP A 109 -20.29 3.17 3.49
C TRP A 109 -21.44 2.63 4.31
N ASN A 110 -21.19 2.34 5.58
CA ASN A 110 -22.23 1.99 6.53
C ASN A 110 -22.03 2.83 7.81
N PRO A 111 -22.95 3.74 8.11
CA PRO A 111 -22.85 4.58 9.32
C PRO A 111 -22.75 3.79 10.63
N ALA A 112 -23.26 2.55 10.65
CA ALA A 112 -23.24 1.67 11.82
C ALA A 112 -21.92 0.93 12.03
N ASP A 113 -20.99 0.99 11.06
CA ASP A 113 -19.66 0.41 11.22
C ASP A 113 -18.92 1.11 12.38
N ASP A 114 -18.11 0.35 13.10
CA ASP A 114 -17.20 0.93 14.08
C ASP A 114 -16.13 1.83 13.43
N LYS A 115 -15.47 2.64 14.24
CA LYS A 115 -14.45 3.58 13.74
C LYS A 115 -13.30 2.90 13.03
N GLU A 116 -12.91 1.70 13.47
CA GLU A 116 -11.79 0.97 12.88
C GLU A 116 -12.14 0.44 11.49
N ILE A 117 -13.35 -0.09 11.30
CA ILE A 117 -13.84 -0.51 9.97
C ILE A 117 -13.95 0.69 9.03
N LYS A 118 -14.46 1.82 9.52
CA LYS A 118 -14.53 3.07 8.75
C LYS A 118 -13.15 3.55 8.34
N LEU A 119 -12.16 3.49 9.24
CA LEU A 119 -10.77 3.82 8.93
C LEU A 119 -10.21 2.89 7.86
N GLU A 120 -10.40 1.57 7.99
CA GLU A 120 -9.95 0.60 6.99
C GLU A 120 -10.55 0.91 5.61
N LYS A 121 -11.84 1.29 5.54
CA LYS A 121 -12.50 1.71 4.29
C LYS A 121 -11.84 2.96 3.70
N ILE A 122 -11.66 4.01 4.51
CA ILE A 122 -11.05 5.28 4.06
C ILE A 122 -9.65 5.04 3.52
N ILE A 123 -8.81 4.34 4.27
CA ILE A 123 -7.42 4.12 3.89
C ILE A 123 -7.31 3.17 2.68
N THR A 124 -8.17 2.16 2.60
CA THR A 124 -8.22 1.26 1.43
C THR A 124 -8.53 2.04 0.15
N GLN A 125 -9.52 2.93 0.18
CA GLN A 125 -9.86 3.75 -0.98
C GLN A 125 -8.78 4.80 -1.28
N LYS A 126 -8.17 5.40 -0.26
CA LYS A 126 -7.01 6.28 -0.41
C LYS A 126 -5.86 5.54 -1.11
N TRP A 127 -5.54 4.33 -0.66
CA TRP A 127 -4.46 3.51 -1.23
C TRP A 127 -4.70 3.21 -2.72
N ILE A 128 -5.94 2.91 -3.12
CA ILE A 128 -6.32 2.71 -4.54
C ILE A 128 -6.17 4.02 -5.33
N ALA A 129 -6.59 5.15 -4.75
CA ALA A 129 -6.52 6.46 -5.40
C ALA A 129 -5.09 6.94 -5.60
N LEU A 130 -4.17 6.59 -4.70
CA LEU A 130 -2.75 6.97 -4.74
C LEU A 130 -1.99 6.33 -5.91
N PHE A 131 -2.52 5.31 -6.58
CA PHE A 131 -1.83 4.74 -7.73
C PHE A 131 -1.61 5.80 -8.83
N PRO A 132 -0.36 6.00 -9.35
CA PRO A 132 0.85 5.18 -9.16
C PRO A 132 1.83 5.66 -8.06
N GLU A 133 1.43 6.55 -7.15
CA GLU A 133 2.25 7.08 -6.05
C GLU A 133 2.54 6.01 -4.98
N GLY A 134 3.45 5.08 -5.30
CA GLY A 134 3.77 3.96 -4.43
C GLY A 134 4.44 4.33 -3.11
N CYS A 135 5.19 5.43 -3.06
CA CYS A 135 5.87 5.86 -1.83
C CYS A 135 4.88 6.31 -0.77
N GLU A 136 3.87 7.11 -1.16
CA GLU A 136 2.81 7.56 -0.28
C GLU A 136 1.91 6.40 0.15
N ALA A 137 1.51 5.55 -0.79
CA ALA A 137 0.73 4.34 -0.49
C ALA A 137 1.45 3.42 0.52
N TRP A 138 2.77 3.26 0.38
CA TRP A 138 3.57 2.51 1.34
C TRP A 138 3.69 3.19 2.70
N ALA A 139 3.81 4.52 2.75
CA ALA A 139 3.83 5.28 4.00
C ALA A 139 2.49 5.11 4.76
N GLU A 140 1.36 5.23 4.05
CA GLU A 140 0.03 5.04 4.63
C GLU A 140 -0.19 3.63 5.18
N GLN A 141 0.21 2.60 4.43
CA GLN A 141 0.10 1.22 4.88
C GLN A 141 0.93 0.96 6.14
N ARG A 142 2.12 1.55 6.25
CA ARG A 142 2.95 1.43 7.45
C ARG A 142 2.36 2.19 8.64
N ARG A 143 1.78 3.37 8.38
CA ARG A 143 1.18 4.22 9.42
C ARG A 143 -0.07 3.59 10.01
N THR A 144 -0.93 2.98 9.19
CA THR A 144 -2.27 2.53 9.57
C THR A 144 -2.43 1.02 9.63
N GLY A 145 -1.54 0.25 8.97
CA GLY A 145 -1.73 -1.18 8.73
C GLY A 145 -2.70 -1.50 7.61
N TYR A 146 -3.34 -0.48 6.99
CA TYR A 146 -4.31 -0.64 5.92
C TYR A 146 -3.79 -0.15 4.56
N PRO A 147 -4.31 -0.73 3.46
CA PRO A 147 -5.14 -1.92 3.43
C PRO A 147 -4.40 -3.16 3.93
N ARG A 148 -5.13 -4.19 4.34
CA ARG A 148 -4.55 -5.49 4.67
C ARG A 148 -4.12 -6.19 3.39
N LEU A 149 -2.86 -5.99 3.02
CA LEU A 149 -2.27 -6.52 1.80
C LEU A 149 -2.03 -8.04 1.90
N PHE A 150 -1.88 -8.69 0.74
CA PHE A 150 -1.44 -10.07 0.69
C PHE A 150 -0.03 -10.20 1.26
N PRO A 151 0.23 -11.18 2.16
CA PRO A 151 1.58 -11.44 2.65
C PRO A 151 2.47 -11.98 1.53
N VAL A 152 3.77 -11.81 1.66
CA VAL A 152 4.73 -12.41 0.74
C VAL A 152 4.76 -13.93 0.96
N ARG A 153 4.24 -14.71 0.00
CA ARG A 153 4.12 -16.17 0.14
C ARG A 153 5.48 -16.85 0.34
N PHE A 154 6.46 -16.45 -0.46
CA PHE A 154 7.83 -16.96 -0.36
C PHE A 154 8.77 -15.83 0.05
N ASN A 155 9.16 -15.83 1.31
CA ASN A 155 10.01 -14.81 1.89
C ASN A 155 11.48 -15.20 1.77
N HIS A 156 12.20 -14.53 0.89
CA HIS A 156 13.64 -14.73 0.67
C HIS A 156 14.52 -13.71 1.43
N SER A 157 13.97 -13.02 2.42
CA SER A 157 14.75 -12.09 3.22
C SER A 157 15.83 -12.83 4.02
N ARG A 158 17.04 -12.23 4.08
CA ARG A 158 18.18 -12.84 4.75
C ARG A 158 17.88 -13.05 6.23
N ASN A 159 17.96 -14.30 6.69
CA ASN A 159 17.73 -14.70 8.09
C ASN A 159 16.33 -14.30 8.63
N GLY A 160 15.33 -14.15 7.76
CA GLY A 160 13.99 -13.75 8.20
C GLY A 160 13.92 -12.33 8.79
N CYS A 161 14.87 -11.44 8.41
CA CYS A 161 14.92 -10.08 8.94
C CYS A 161 13.72 -9.21 8.54
N ILE A 162 12.94 -9.64 7.55
CA ILE A 162 11.67 -9.02 7.16
C ILE A 162 10.57 -10.03 7.47
N ASP A 163 9.63 -9.66 8.31
CA ASP A 163 8.49 -10.48 8.62
C ASP A 163 7.52 -10.57 7.44
N THR A 164 6.97 -11.76 7.21
CA THR A 164 6.08 -12.05 6.07
C THR A 164 4.78 -11.27 6.15
N GLU A 165 4.24 -11.06 7.35
CA GLU A 165 2.96 -10.39 7.58
C GLU A 165 3.11 -8.87 7.57
N THR A 166 4.17 -8.36 8.19
CA THR A 166 4.40 -6.91 8.31
C THR A 166 5.19 -6.32 7.16
N MET A 167 5.80 -7.18 6.35
CA MET A 167 6.57 -6.83 5.15
C MET A 167 7.69 -5.80 5.41
N VAL A 168 8.13 -5.10 4.35
CA VAL A 168 9.23 -4.11 4.44
C VAL A 168 8.75 -2.87 5.15
N ARG A 169 9.43 -2.49 6.23
CA ARG A 169 9.12 -1.30 7.05
C ARG A 169 9.99 -0.09 6.72
N ARG A 170 11.20 -0.31 6.22
CA ARG A 170 12.14 0.75 5.80
C ARG A 170 13.15 0.23 4.79
N LEU A 171 13.84 1.13 4.14
CA LEU A 171 15.06 0.80 3.40
C LEU A 171 16.25 0.84 4.37
N ASN A 172 17.26 -0.02 4.12
CA ASN A 172 18.52 0.02 4.84
C ASN A 172 19.24 1.35 4.58
N PHE A 173 20.14 1.72 5.48
CA PHE A 173 21.07 2.83 5.20
C PHE A 173 21.93 2.50 3.97
N PRO A 174 22.38 3.51 3.22
CA PRO A 174 23.28 3.29 2.07
C PRO A 174 24.54 2.51 2.48
N GLY A 175 24.89 1.50 1.70
CA GLY A 175 26.07 0.67 2.00
C GLY A 175 27.38 1.46 2.02
N THR A 176 27.45 2.56 1.23
CA THR A 176 28.59 3.49 1.23
C THR A 176 28.83 4.11 2.59
N LEU A 177 27.78 4.39 3.36
CA LEU A 177 27.91 4.98 4.70
C LEU A 177 28.67 4.06 5.67
N GLN A 178 28.49 2.74 5.54
CA GLN A 178 29.21 1.76 6.37
C GLN A 178 30.72 1.73 6.10
N THR A 179 31.14 2.06 4.87
CA THR A 179 32.53 2.00 4.42
C THR A 179 33.25 3.35 4.48
N GLU A 180 32.54 4.44 4.22
CA GLU A 180 33.09 5.78 4.09
C GLU A 180 33.02 6.57 5.42
N ASP A 181 31.97 6.35 6.21
CA ASP A 181 31.79 7.00 7.52
C ASP A 181 31.14 6.05 8.53
N ARG A 182 31.97 5.16 9.06
CA ARG A 182 31.51 4.13 9.99
C ARG A 182 31.01 4.72 11.32
N GLU A 183 31.56 5.84 11.78
CA GLU A 183 31.15 6.48 13.02
C GLU A 183 29.74 7.02 12.91
N GLN A 184 29.45 7.77 11.83
CA GLN A 184 28.10 8.25 11.54
C GLN A 184 27.12 7.10 11.36
N TYR A 185 27.51 6.03 10.63
CA TYR A 185 26.67 4.86 10.48
C TYR A 185 26.25 4.25 11.84
N LEU A 186 27.21 4.06 12.76
CA LEU A 186 26.92 3.50 14.08
C LEU A 186 25.99 4.41 14.90
N ALA A 187 26.20 5.72 14.85
CA ALA A 187 25.32 6.69 15.51
C ALA A 187 23.87 6.63 14.96
N LEU A 188 23.72 6.46 13.64
CA LEU A 188 22.40 6.31 13.02
C LEU A 188 21.72 4.99 13.39
N VAL A 189 22.48 3.89 13.51
CA VAL A 189 21.94 2.59 13.95
C VAL A 189 21.50 2.66 15.41
N GLU A 190 22.27 3.34 16.25
CA GLU A 190 21.89 3.58 17.65
C GLU A 190 20.60 4.42 17.74
N ALA A 191 20.52 5.52 16.98
CA ALA A 191 19.32 6.37 16.91
C ALA A 191 18.11 5.63 16.35
N LEU A 192 18.32 4.65 15.47
CA LEU A 192 17.25 3.80 14.92
C LEU A 192 16.63 2.89 16.00
N GLY A 193 17.38 2.55 17.05
CA GLY A 193 16.93 1.67 18.13
C GLY A 193 16.81 0.19 17.77
N GLY A 194 17.44 -0.23 16.66
CA GLY A 194 17.41 -1.61 16.18
C GLY A 194 18.40 -1.85 15.03
N PRO A 195 18.51 -3.10 14.55
CA PRO A 195 19.44 -3.44 13.47
C PRO A 195 19.06 -2.76 12.16
N ASP A 196 20.06 -2.43 11.35
CA ASP A 196 19.86 -1.82 10.03
C ASP A 196 19.39 -2.85 9.01
N HIS A 197 18.10 -3.11 8.98
CA HIS A 197 17.45 -3.95 7.96
C HIS A 197 15.99 -3.55 7.71
N GLY A 198 15.41 -4.07 6.64
CA GLY A 198 14.07 -3.70 6.18
C GLY A 198 12.93 -4.03 7.13
N GLY A 199 13.12 -4.88 8.14
CA GLY A 199 12.11 -5.21 9.13
C GLY A 199 12.09 -4.30 10.37
N THR A 200 13.12 -3.47 10.57
CA THR A 200 13.18 -2.54 11.70
C THR A 200 12.20 -1.39 11.49
N ARG A 201 11.35 -1.13 12.49
CA ARG A 201 10.37 -0.04 12.44
C ARG A 201 11.03 1.31 12.68
N LEU A 202 10.49 2.35 12.08
CA LEU A 202 10.86 3.74 12.37
C LEU A 202 10.09 4.23 13.61
N TRP A 203 10.55 5.31 14.21
CA TRP A 203 9.96 5.86 15.45
C TRP A 203 8.46 6.15 15.38
N TRP A 204 7.94 6.50 14.21
CA TRP A 204 6.52 6.77 13.96
C TRP A 204 5.72 5.52 13.57
N ASP A 205 6.39 4.43 13.17
CA ASP A 205 5.78 3.15 12.80
C ASP A 205 5.65 2.28 14.06
N THR A 206 4.77 2.67 14.94
CA THR A 206 4.61 2.02 16.25
C THR A 206 3.96 0.64 16.17
N GLY A 207 3.29 0.33 15.05
CA GLY A 207 2.46 -0.87 14.90
C GLY A 207 1.16 -0.82 15.70
N ASN A 208 0.91 0.31 16.37
CA ASN A 208 -0.33 0.57 17.07
C ASN A 208 -1.20 1.48 16.19
N ASN A 209 -2.21 0.90 15.58
CA ASN A 209 -3.08 1.59 14.62
C ASN A 209 -4.32 2.19 15.30
N SER A 210 -4.36 2.19 16.65
CA SER A 210 -5.54 2.65 17.39
C SER A 210 -5.89 4.10 17.03
N LEU A 211 -7.18 4.34 16.89
CA LEU A 211 -7.78 5.66 16.70
C LEU A 211 -7.78 6.50 17.99
N ASP A 212 -7.22 5.96 19.08
CA ASP A 212 -7.12 6.59 20.40
C ASP A 212 -5.97 7.57 20.50
#